data_3cd87f510c7285f2e1218e5fea40e334
#
_entry.id   3cd87f510c7285f2e1218e5fea40e334
#
_cell.length_a   1.000
_cell.length_b   1.000
_cell.length_c   1.000
_cell.angle_alpha   90.00
_cell.angle_beta   90.00
_cell.angle_gamma   90.00
#
_symmetry.space_group_name_H-M   'P 1'
#
loop_
_entity.id
_entity.type
_entity.pdbx_description
1 polymer ?
#
loop_
_entity_poly.entity_id
_entity_poly.type
_entity_poly.pdbx_seq_one_letter_code
_entity_poly.pdbx_strand_id
1 'polypeptide(L)'
;MHMEIGLEESRIRYEAGDHVAIYPTNDPQLVNKIGQLLDIDLDTVFTMKALDEDATKKSPFPVPTTYRTALNHYVDITALPRTHVLKEFADYTTDPDEKAKLSLMTSNTDEGREMYNSFIGK
;
A
#
# COMPACT_ATOMS: atom_id res chain seq x y z
N MET A 1 -21.34 -3.03 -8.13
CA MET A 1 -21.50 -1.60 -7.83
C MET A 1 -21.61 -0.84 -9.15
N HIS A 2 -22.60 0.03 -9.31
CA HIS A 2 -22.73 0.94 -10.45
C HIS A 2 -22.38 2.35 -10.00
N MET A 3 -21.61 3.09 -10.81
CA MET A 3 -21.19 4.45 -10.49
C MET A 3 -21.34 5.32 -11.75
N GLU A 4 -21.98 6.46 -11.61
CA GLU A 4 -22.09 7.47 -12.65
C GLU A 4 -21.31 8.72 -12.21
N ILE A 5 -20.43 9.21 -13.09
CA ILE A 5 -19.59 10.37 -12.81
C ILE A 5 -20.00 11.49 -13.77
N GLY A 6 -20.54 12.60 -13.21
CA GLY A 6 -20.83 13.80 -13.98
C GLY A 6 -19.54 14.49 -14.42
N LEU A 7 -19.50 14.93 -15.67
CA LEU A 7 -18.34 15.64 -16.23
C LEU A 7 -18.62 17.14 -16.43
N GLU A 8 -19.80 17.60 -16.09
CA GLU A 8 -20.21 19.00 -16.17
C GLU A 8 -19.18 19.87 -15.43
N GLU A 9 -18.76 20.95 -16.04
CA GLU A 9 -17.79 21.92 -15.50
C GLU A 9 -16.33 21.42 -15.38
N SER A 10 -16.06 20.12 -15.61
CA SER A 10 -14.71 19.54 -15.43
C SER A 10 -13.76 19.81 -16.60
N ARG A 11 -14.26 20.17 -17.78
CA ARG A 11 -13.52 20.21 -19.06
C ARG A 11 -12.88 18.87 -19.47
N ILE A 12 -13.21 17.78 -18.79
CA ILE A 12 -12.75 16.44 -19.15
C ILE A 12 -13.47 15.97 -20.39
N ARG A 13 -12.72 15.49 -21.36
CA ARG A 13 -13.23 14.80 -22.57
C ARG A 13 -12.69 13.40 -22.55
N TYR A 14 -13.45 12.46 -23.05
CA TYR A 14 -13.04 11.08 -23.17
C TYR A 14 -13.50 10.48 -24.48
N GLU A 15 -12.83 9.45 -24.92
CA GLU A 15 -13.19 8.60 -26.06
C GLU A 15 -13.36 7.16 -25.57
N ALA A 16 -14.09 6.36 -26.35
CA ALA A 16 -14.26 4.94 -26.03
C ALA A 16 -12.89 4.25 -25.98
N GLY A 17 -12.62 3.54 -24.89
CA GLY A 17 -11.33 2.89 -24.65
C GLY A 17 -10.37 3.68 -23.76
N ASP A 18 -10.68 4.92 -23.39
CA ASP A 18 -9.88 5.68 -22.44
C ASP A 18 -9.90 5.06 -21.03
N HIS A 19 -8.83 5.27 -20.30
CA HIS A 19 -8.71 4.82 -18.91
C HIS A 19 -9.07 5.93 -17.94
N VAL A 20 -9.78 5.56 -16.88
CA VAL A 20 -10.07 6.43 -15.74
C VAL A 20 -9.32 5.91 -14.52
N ALA A 21 -8.54 6.79 -13.87
CA ALA A 21 -7.95 6.52 -12.59
C ALA A 21 -8.71 7.27 -11.49
N ILE A 22 -9.12 6.56 -10.46
CA ILE A 22 -9.83 7.12 -9.31
C ILE A 22 -8.93 6.99 -8.09
N TYR A 23 -8.71 8.11 -7.39
CA TYR A 23 -7.97 8.16 -6.14
C TYR A 23 -8.96 8.31 -4.97
N PRO A 24 -9.43 7.20 -4.39
CA PRO A 24 -10.34 7.26 -3.25
C PRO A 24 -9.62 7.76 -2.00
N THR A 25 -10.38 8.31 -1.07
CA THR A 25 -9.88 8.62 0.26
C THR A 25 -10.13 7.44 1.18
N ASN A 26 -9.10 6.97 1.87
CA ASN A 26 -9.22 5.90 2.86
C ASN A 26 -10.00 6.35 4.09
N ASP A 27 -10.61 5.40 4.80
CA ASP A 27 -11.32 5.66 6.05
C ASP A 27 -10.37 6.26 7.09
N PRO A 28 -10.66 7.46 7.62
CA PRO A 28 -9.84 8.10 8.65
C PRO A 28 -9.65 7.26 9.91
N GLN A 29 -10.63 6.42 10.27
CA GLN A 29 -10.52 5.53 11.43
C GLN A 29 -9.45 4.45 11.20
N LEU A 30 -9.37 3.88 9.98
CA LEU A 30 -8.32 2.93 9.63
C LEU A 30 -6.95 3.58 9.60
N VAL A 31 -6.84 4.79 9.07
CA VAL A 31 -5.58 5.56 9.05
C VAL A 31 -5.10 5.85 10.47
N ASN A 32 -5.98 6.29 11.36
CA ASN A 32 -5.65 6.52 12.77
C ASN A 32 -5.22 5.22 13.46
N LYS A 33 -5.89 4.10 13.18
CA LYS A 33 -5.53 2.80 13.73
C LYS A 33 -4.13 2.37 13.30
N ILE A 34 -3.76 2.59 12.03
CA ILE A 34 -2.40 2.31 11.55
C ILE A 34 -1.38 3.17 12.32
N GLY A 35 -1.64 4.46 12.48
CA GLY A 35 -0.77 5.35 13.26
C GLY A 35 -0.55 4.86 14.69
N GLN A 36 -1.62 4.39 15.35
CA GLN A 36 -1.53 3.81 16.69
C GLN A 36 -0.73 2.51 16.73
N LEU A 37 -0.96 1.60 15.76
CA LEU A 37 -0.26 0.32 15.69
C LEU A 37 1.24 0.48 15.42
N LEU A 38 1.63 1.49 14.65
CA LEU A 38 3.02 1.79 14.34
C LEU A 38 3.67 2.74 15.34
N ASP A 39 2.91 3.26 16.31
CA ASP A 39 3.36 4.26 17.29
C ASP A 39 4.03 5.48 16.62
N ILE A 40 3.40 5.99 15.57
CA ILE A 40 3.87 7.14 14.81
C ILE A 40 2.92 8.33 14.92
N ASP A 41 3.49 9.52 14.96
CA ASP A 41 2.74 10.75 14.76
C ASP A 41 2.42 10.91 13.27
N LEU A 42 1.14 10.77 12.93
CA LEU A 42 0.65 10.86 11.55
C LEU A 42 0.85 12.25 10.92
N ASP A 43 1.04 13.29 11.71
CA ASP A 43 1.25 14.65 11.23
C ASP A 43 2.74 14.97 10.99
N THR A 44 3.62 13.98 11.22
CA THR A 44 5.04 14.08 10.89
C THR A 44 5.23 14.17 9.37
N VAL A 45 5.99 15.19 8.95
CA VAL A 45 6.36 15.40 7.54
C VAL A 45 7.54 14.53 7.17
N PHE A 46 7.47 13.86 6.03
CA PHE A 46 8.55 13.05 5.50
C PHE A 46 8.77 13.29 4.01
N THR A 47 9.92 12.85 3.54
CA THR A 47 10.26 12.78 2.11
C THR A 47 10.81 11.40 1.78
N MET A 48 10.71 11.02 0.53
CA MET A 48 11.27 9.75 0.04
C MET A 48 12.46 10.03 -0.87
N LYS A 49 13.49 9.22 -0.70
CA LYS A 49 14.65 9.19 -1.59
C LYS A 49 14.75 7.80 -2.20
N ALA A 50 15.04 7.74 -3.51
CA ALA A 50 15.38 6.47 -4.14
C ALA A 50 16.65 5.90 -3.52
N LEU A 51 16.68 4.61 -3.26
CA LEU A 51 17.87 3.92 -2.74
C LEU A 51 18.92 3.71 -3.84
N ASP A 52 18.45 3.57 -5.09
CA ASP A 52 19.32 3.45 -6.26
C ASP A 52 19.73 4.83 -6.78
N GLU A 53 20.98 4.96 -7.21
CA GLU A 53 21.53 6.21 -7.76
C GLU A 53 20.86 6.66 -9.08
N ASP A 54 20.03 5.83 -9.69
CA ASP A 54 19.20 6.20 -10.83
C ASP A 54 18.06 7.13 -10.40
N ALA A 55 18.43 8.39 -10.17
CA ALA A 55 17.55 9.48 -9.73
C ALA A 55 16.40 9.84 -10.70
N THR A 56 16.14 9.01 -11.72
CA THR A 56 15.08 9.21 -12.71
C THR A 56 13.72 8.70 -12.25
N LYS A 57 13.65 7.87 -11.21
CA LYS A 57 12.38 7.40 -10.65
C LYS A 57 11.73 8.50 -9.82
N LYS A 58 10.66 9.07 -10.36
CA LYS A 58 9.82 10.03 -9.62
C LYS A 58 9.18 9.33 -8.42
N SER A 59 9.03 10.08 -7.31
CA SER A 59 8.24 9.64 -6.17
C SER A 59 6.84 9.22 -6.63
N PRO A 60 6.26 8.12 -6.08
CA PRO A 60 4.92 7.64 -6.44
C PRO A 60 3.82 8.64 -6.08
N PHE A 61 4.08 9.60 -5.22
CA PHE A 61 3.20 10.70 -4.86
C PHE A 61 4.00 11.95 -4.48
N PRO A 62 3.36 13.15 -4.42
CA PRO A 62 4.06 14.38 -4.08
C PRO A 62 4.71 14.32 -2.70
N VAL A 63 5.97 14.73 -2.60
CA VAL A 63 6.73 14.86 -1.36
C VAL A 63 7.40 16.24 -1.32
N PRO A 64 7.63 16.85 -0.14
CA PRO A 64 7.34 16.34 1.20
C PRO A 64 5.83 16.27 1.49
N THR A 65 5.42 15.33 2.34
CA THR A 65 4.03 15.15 2.78
C THR A 65 3.98 14.56 4.20
N THR A 66 2.80 14.54 4.82
CA THR A 66 2.60 13.87 6.10
C THR A 66 2.25 12.41 5.92
N TYR A 67 2.51 11.57 6.93
CA TYR A 67 2.04 10.18 6.94
C TYR A 67 0.52 10.10 6.79
N ARG A 68 -0.22 11.01 7.43
CA ARG A 68 -1.67 11.10 7.30
C ARG A 68 -2.10 11.30 5.86
N THR A 69 -1.53 12.26 5.16
CA THR A 69 -1.88 12.55 3.76
C THR A 69 -1.53 11.38 2.84
N ALA A 70 -0.36 10.77 3.04
CA ALA A 70 0.06 9.62 2.26
C ALA A 70 -0.89 8.43 2.45
N LEU A 71 -1.25 8.10 3.69
CA LEU A 71 -2.16 6.99 4.01
C LEU A 71 -3.61 7.27 3.60
N ASN A 72 -4.05 8.52 3.64
CA ASN A 72 -5.41 8.87 3.23
C ASN A 72 -5.63 8.77 1.72
N HIS A 73 -4.65 9.21 0.91
CA HIS A 73 -4.89 9.50 -0.50
C HIS A 73 -4.05 8.70 -1.48
N TYR A 74 -2.92 8.16 -1.07
CA TYR A 74 -1.94 7.60 -2.01
C TYR A 74 -1.57 6.15 -1.76
N VAL A 75 -1.85 5.61 -0.58
CA VAL A 75 -1.52 4.23 -0.20
C VAL A 75 -2.78 3.41 -0.08
N ASP A 76 -2.83 2.26 -0.74
CA ASP A 76 -3.90 1.29 -0.54
C ASP A 76 -3.64 0.51 0.77
N ILE A 77 -4.34 0.90 1.83
CA ILE A 77 -4.19 0.32 3.17
C ILE A 77 -5.09 -0.89 3.40
N THR A 78 -5.92 -1.25 2.43
CA THR A 78 -6.87 -2.37 2.53
C THR A 78 -6.51 -3.55 1.64
N ALA A 79 -5.56 -3.37 0.74
CA ALA A 79 -5.07 -4.45 -0.11
C ALA A 79 -4.32 -5.52 0.69
N LEU A 80 -4.43 -6.75 0.21
CA LEU A 80 -3.65 -7.85 0.78
C LEU A 80 -2.15 -7.62 0.50
N PRO A 81 -1.28 -7.83 1.48
CA PRO A 81 0.15 -7.67 1.29
C PRO A 81 0.69 -8.68 0.28
N ARG A 82 1.49 -8.20 -0.65
CA ARG A 82 2.14 -9.05 -1.65
C ARG A 82 3.27 -9.88 -1.03
N THR A 83 3.56 -11.02 -1.62
CA THR A 83 4.59 -11.97 -1.11
C THR A 83 5.96 -11.34 -0.93
N HIS A 84 6.39 -10.45 -1.83
CA HIS A 84 7.69 -9.78 -1.69
C HIS A 84 7.73 -8.84 -0.49
N VAL A 85 6.62 -8.16 -0.16
CA VAL A 85 6.53 -7.30 1.04
C VAL A 85 6.58 -8.15 2.32
N LEU A 86 5.86 -9.28 2.34
CA LEU A 86 5.93 -10.21 3.49
C LEU A 86 7.33 -10.80 3.67
N LYS A 87 8.06 -11.02 2.59
CA LYS A 87 9.44 -11.48 2.64
C LYS A 87 10.34 -10.45 3.34
N GLU A 88 10.19 -9.18 3.01
CA GLU A 88 10.92 -8.10 3.68
C GLU A 88 10.55 -8.01 5.17
N PHE A 89 9.28 -8.18 5.52
CA PHE A 89 8.86 -8.20 6.92
C PHE A 89 9.53 -9.31 7.74
N ALA A 90 9.85 -10.44 7.14
CA ALA A 90 10.58 -11.51 7.82
C ALA A 90 11.95 -11.05 8.37
N ASP A 91 12.58 -10.07 7.73
CA ASP A 91 13.87 -9.53 8.17
C ASP A 91 13.74 -8.59 9.39
N TYR A 92 12.56 -8.01 9.59
CA TYR A 92 12.27 -7.14 10.73
C TYR A 92 11.66 -7.87 11.94
N THR A 93 11.22 -9.11 11.74
CA THR A 93 10.60 -9.92 12.81
C THR A 93 11.67 -10.48 13.73
N THR A 94 11.51 -10.26 15.02
CA THR A 94 12.43 -10.75 16.07
C THR A 94 12.09 -12.16 16.57
N ASP A 95 10.83 -12.58 16.42
CA ASP A 95 10.37 -13.92 16.81
C ASP A 95 10.78 -14.96 15.74
N PRO A 96 11.55 -16.01 16.12
CA PRO A 96 12.00 -17.02 15.18
C PRO A 96 10.88 -17.81 14.52
N ASP A 97 9.79 -18.09 15.25
CA ASP A 97 8.65 -18.86 14.74
C ASP A 97 7.84 -18.05 13.73
N GLU A 98 7.61 -16.77 14.00
CA GLU A 98 6.96 -15.86 13.06
C GLU A 98 7.82 -15.64 11.81
N LYS A 99 9.12 -15.48 11.98
CA LYS A 99 10.08 -15.38 10.86
C LYS A 99 10.04 -16.62 9.97
N ALA A 100 10.00 -17.80 10.56
CA ALA A 100 9.91 -19.06 9.82
C ALA A 100 8.59 -19.15 9.04
N LYS A 101 7.45 -18.77 9.63
CA LYS A 101 6.16 -18.73 8.96
C LYS A 101 6.13 -17.74 7.80
N LEU A 102 6.63 -16.53 7.98
CA LEU A 102 6.72 -15.53 6.93
C LEU A 102 7.61 -16.00 5.77
N SER A 103 8.75 -16.61 6.09
CA SER A 103 9.65 -17.15 5.09
C SER A 103 9.03 -18.31 4.30
N LEU A 104 8.26 -19.18 4.96
CA LEU A 104 7.54 -20.24 4.28
C LEU A 104 6.42 -19.71 3.38
N MET A 105 5.58 -18.77 3.86
CA MET A 105 4.51 -18.15 3.07
C MET A 105 5.02 -17.44 1.81
N THR A 106 6.26 -16.96 1.84
CA THR A 106 6.89 -16.24 0.72
C THR A 106 7.77 -17.11 -0.15
N SER A 107 7.91 -18.41 0.20
CA SER A 107 8.62 -19.39 -0.60
C SER A 107 7.84 -19.75 -1.87
N ASN A 108 8.53 -20.08 -2.95
CA ASN A 108 7.91 -20.50 -4.20
C ASN A 108 7.60 -22.02 -4.18
N THR A 109 6.96 -22.49 -3.12
CA THR A 109 6.53 -23.88 -2.91
C THR A 109 5.01 -23.97 -2.82
N ASP A 110 4.46 -25.15 -3.07
CA ASP A 110 3.00 -25.36 -2.95
C ASP A 110 2.55 -25.19 -1.50
N GLU A 111 3.32 -25.69 -0.54
CA GLU A 111 3.10 -25.51 0.89
C GLU A 111 3.08 -24.03 1.29
N GLY A 112 4.01 -23.23 0.76
CA GLY A 112 4.04 -21.78 0.98
C GLY A 112 2.79 -21.07 0.43
N ARG A 113 2.32 -21.48 -0.74
CA ARG A 113 1.08 -20.92 -1.35
C ARG A 113 -0.17 -21.28 -0.53
N GLU A 114 -0.26 -22.51 -0.07
CA GLU A 114 -1.37 -22.95 0.80
C GLU A 114 -1.37 -22.17 2.10
N MET A 115 -0.22 -21.97 2.73
CA MET A 115 -0.09 -21.20 3.95
C MET A 115 -0.47 -19.71 3.70
N TYR A 116 0.03 -19.10 2.64
CA TYR A 116 -0.35 -17.73 2.26
C TYR A 116 -1.87 -17.61 2.10
N ASN A 117 -2.49 -18.50 1.34
CA ASN A 117 -3.95 -18.48 1.11
C ASN A 117 -4.75 -18.68 2.37
N SER A 118 -4.26 -19.47 3.32
CA SER A 118 -4.97 -19.73 4.59
C SER A 118 -4.92 -18.55 5.56
N PHE A 119 -3.84 -17.77 5.57
CA PHE A 119 -3.64 -16.66 6.51
C PHE A 119 -3.96 -15.28 5.92
N ILE A 120 -3.60 -15.04 4.66
CA ILE A 120 -3.66 -13.74 4.02
C ILE A 120 -4.79 -13.67 2.99
N GLY A 121 -4.97 -14.73 2.20
CA GLY A 121 -5.91 -14.78 1.08
C GLY A 121 -7.38 -14.92 1.47
N LYS A 122 -7.70 -14.84 2.75
CA LYS A 122 -9.09 -14.82 3.24
C LYS A 122 -9.61 -13.38 3.19
#